data_d9f33061b09d3510946fbdf4bd07c218
#
_entry.id   d9f33061b09d3510946fbdf4bd07c218
#
_cell.length_a   1.000
_cell.length_b   1.000
_cell.length_c   1.000
_cell.angle_alpha   90.00
_cell.angle_beta   90.00
_cell.angle_gamma   90.00
#
_symmetry.space_group_name_H-M   'P 1'
#
loop_
_entity.id
_entity.type
_entity.pdbx_description
1 polymer ?
#
loop_
_entity_poly.entity_id
_entity_poly.type
_entity_poly.pdbx_seq_one_letter_code
_entity_poly.pdbx_strand_id
1 'polypeptide(L)'
;MVQLAAGLALTEKRDHLLASDLEWVATSSQLAPRPDRKIPAGPEIGVVNGLAVYGANMGTLLEIEATAVPVEPGRGTYNITGVVDEEEIGGGSRTLRRKSMAKGSVENVLTVLKRIGLDPSGYDLHINFPGGTPIDGPSAGLAIATAIASAIKVMPVDHRIAMTGELGIYGKVKPVGGVVAKVEAAFQAGAKTVLIPKDNWQTLFEGLDGLRVIPVESVSEVFRHVFGLEAEKSFGLAPAEELFAPAPSPTPTSFLHAESPSSNNVV
;
A
#
# COMPACT_ATOMS: atom_id res chain seq x y z
N MET A 1 -4.42 -18.55 24.54
CA MET A 1 -4.09 -17.81 25.77
C MET A 1 -5.26 -17.69 26.74
N VAL A 2 -6.37 -17.05 26.38
CA VAL A 2 -7.53 -16.86 27.30
C VAL A 2 -8.06 -18.16 27.89
N GLN A 3 -8.20 -19.24 27.10
CA GLN A 3 -8.64 -20.53 27.57
C GLN A 3 -7.70 -21.18 28.61
N LEU A 4 -6.38 -21.01 28.41
CA LEU A 4 -5.38 -21.51 29.36
C LEU A 4 -5.40 -20.70 30.67
N ALA A 5 -5.51 -19.37 30.55
CA ALA A 5 -5.66 -18.49 31.70
C ALA A 5 -6.97 -18.78 32.49
N ALA A 6 -8.08 -19.07 31.77
CA ALA A 6 -9.32 -19.50 32.40
C ALA A 6 -9.17 -20.84 33.14
N GLY A 7 -8.43 -21.80 32.56
CA GLY A 7 -8.09 -23.05 33.22
C GLY A 7 -7.30 -22.83 34.52
N LEU A 8 -6.33 -21.90 34.51
CA LEU A 8 -5.57 -21.53 35.72
C LEU A 8 -6.48 -20.92 36.78
N ALA A 9 -7.33 -19.96 36.43
CA ALA A 9 -8.25 -19.32 37.34
C ALA A 9 -9.21 -20.35 38.01
N LEU A 10 -9.72 -21.30 37.20
CA LEU A 10 -10.58 -22.37 37.70
C LEU A 10 -9.82 -23.31 38.66
N THR A 11 -8.57 -23.63 38.41
CA THR A 11 -7.73 -24.44 39.28
C THR A 11 -7.53 -23.76 40.65
N GLU A 12 -7.43 -22.42 40.64
CA GLU A 12 -7.34 -21.59 41.82
C GLU A 12 -8.71 -21.23 42.43
N LYS A 13 -9.77 -21.84 41.91
CA LYS A 13 -11.18 -21.65 42.38
C LYS A 13 -11.66 -20.18 42.25
N ARG A 14 -11.16 -19.47 41.24
CA ARG A 14 -11.61 -18.12 40.91
C ARG A 14 -12.61 -18.16 39.76
N ASP A 15 -13.58 -17.27 39.77
CA ASP A 15 -14.61 -17.09 38.73
C ASP A 15 -14.30 -16.00 37.75
N HIS A 16 -13.14 -15.35 37.89
CA HIS A 16 -12.67 -14.27 37.01
C HIS A 16 -11.19 -14.42 36.67
N LEU A 17 -10.81 -13.84 35.54
CA LEU A 17 -9.44 -13.77 35.06
C LEU A 17 -8.73 -12.53 35.62
N LEU A 18 -7.46 -12.69 35.99
CA LEU A 18 -6.56 -11.62 36.33
C LEU A 18 -5.58 -11.39 35.20
N ALA A 19 -5.04 -10.17 35.09
CA ALA A 19 -3.97 -9.86 34.14
C ALA A 19 -2.74 -10.77 34.33
N SER A 20 -2.42 -11.11 35.60
CA SER A 20 -1.35 -12.02 35.95
C SER A 20 -1.51 -13.43 35.39
N ASP A 21 -2.76 -13.92 35.18
CA ASP A 21 -3.00 -15.22 34.56
C ASP A 21 -2.59 -15.23 33.09
N LEU A 22 -2.87 -14.12 32.38
CA LEU A 22 -2.45 -13.95 30.98
C LEU A 22 -0.95 -13.80 30.86
N GLU A 23 -0.32 -13.04 31.78
CA GLU A 23 1.14 -12.89 31.85
C GLU A 23 1.83 -14.22 32.13
N TRP A 24 1.28 -15.01 33.09
CA TRP A 24 1.80 -16.33 33.38
C TRP A 24 1.71 -17.28 32.17
N VAL A 25 0.55 -17.31 31.49
CA VAL A 25 0.39 -18.11 30.25
C VAL A 25 1.36 -17.66 29.18
N ALA A 26 1.51 -16.36 28.97
CA ALA A 26 2.44 -15.81 27.98
C ALA A 26 3.88 -16.26 28.29
N THR A 27 4.33 -16.11 29.54
CA THR A 27 5.67 -16.45 29.98
C THR A 27 5.90 -17.97 29.93
N SER A 28 4.96 -18.77 30.43
CA SER A 28 5.08 -20.24 30.46
C SER A 28 5.04 -20.87 29.07
N SER A 29 4.34 -20.25 28.13
CA SER A 29 4.27 -20.69 26.74
C SER A 29 5.43 -20.20 25.89
N GLN A 30 6.44 -19.53 26.48
CA GLN A 30 7.58 -18.90 25.78
C GLN A 30 7.15 -17.93 24.68
N LEU A 31 5.98 -17.33 24.84
CA LEU A 31 5.49 -16.29 23.93
C LEU A 31 6.27 -15.00 24.24
N ALA A 32 7.26 -14.70 23.42
CA ALA A 32 7.92 -13.40 23.48
C ALA A 32 6.93 -12.30 23.10
N PRO A 33 6.83 -11.20 23.85
CA PRO A 33 6.10 -10.03 23.40
C PRO A 33 6.66 -9.62 22.02
N ARG A 34 5.79 -9.43 21.04
CA ARG A 34 6.22 -8.83 19.79
C ARG A 34 6.62 -7.39 20.09
N PRO A 35 7.87 -6.99 19.83
CA PRO A 35 8.27 -5.62 20.09
C PRO A 35 7.37 -4.70 19.26
N ASP A 36 6.75 -3.73 19.93
CA ASP A 36 6.01 -2.67 19.24
C ASP A 36 7.00 -1.94 18.34
N ARG A 37 6.74 -1.96 17.04
CA ARG A 37 7.52 -1.14 16.10
C ARG A 37 7.25 0.32 16.41
N LYS A 38 8.26 1.01 16.89
CA LYS A 38 8.24 2.46 17.06
C LYS A 38 8.81 3.11 15.83
N ILE A 39 8.18 4.18 15.42
CA ILE A 39 8.66 5.01 14.32
C ILE A 39 10.00 5.64 14.70
N PRO A 40 11.06 5.47 13.88
CA PRO A 40 12.34 6.11 14.13
C PRO A 40 12.25 7.64 14.08
N ALA A 41 13.21 8.30 14.70
CA ALA A 41 13.32 9.74 14.66
C ALA A 41 14.05 10.17 13.38
N GLY A 42 13.42 11.06 12.61
CA GLY A 42 14.02 11.69 11.44
C GLY A 42 13.52 11.15 10.10
N PRO A 43 13.63 11.95 9.04
CA PRO A 43 13.24 11.54 7.70
C PRO A 43 14.36 10.71 7.04
N GLU A 44 13.97 9.72 6.24
CA GLU A 44 14.91 8.87 5.46
C GLU A 44 14.52 8.79 4.00
N ILE A 45 15.51 8.55 3.13
CA ILE A 45 15.30 8.37 1.69
C ILE A 45 14.99 6.90 1.41
N GLY A 46 13.91 6.66 0.68
CA GLY A 46 13.52 5.32 0.26
C GLY A 46 12.88 4.47 1.35
N VAL A 47 12.68 4.99 2.56
CA VAL A 47 12.06 4.26 3.68
C VAL A 47 10.69 4.85 4.00
N VAL A 48 9.65 4.02 4.00
CA VAL A 48 8.24 4.44 4.17
C VAL A 48 7.48 3.48 5.07
N ASN A 49 6.66 4.02 5.95
CA ASN A 49 5.77 3.26 6.80
C ASN A 49 4.44 2.96 6.09
N GLY A 50 4.29 1.72 5.62
CA GLY A 50 3.03 1.14 5.22
C GLY A 50 2.26 0.58 6.41
N LEU A 51 1.02 0.13 6.17
CA LEU A 51 0.15 -0.46 7.20
C LEU A 51 -0.43 -1.79 6.70
N ALA A 52 -0.35 -2.81 7.54
CA ALA A 52 -0.88 -4.14 7.29
C ALA A 52 -1.82 -4.61 8.41
N VAL A 53 -2.55 -5.68 8.16
CA VAL A 53 -3.31 -6.43 9.17
C VAL A 53 -2.83 -7.88 9.16
N TYR A 54 -2.73 -8.50 10.31
CA TYR A 54 -2.31 -9.90 10.46
C TYR A 54 -3.33 -10.78 11.21
N GLY A 55 -4.52 -10.24 11.45
CA GLY A 55 -5.63 -10.94 12.12
C GLY A 55 -6.84 -10.05 12.25
N ALA A 56 -7.90 -10.56 12.84
CA ALA A 56 -9.09 -9.78 13.12
C ALA A 56 -8.74 -8.61 14.05
N ASN A 57 -8.91 -7.39 13.59
CA ASN A 57 -8.64 -6.15 14.33
C ASN A 57 -7.20 -5.97 14.85
N MET A 58 -6.24 -6.62 14.20
CA MET A 58 -4.82 -6.46 14.54
C MET A 58 -4.06 -5.81 13.41
N GLY A 59 -3.82 -4.50 13.52
CA GLY A 59 -2.97 -3.74 12.61
C GLY A 59 -1.49 -3.80 13.00
N THR A 60 -0.63 -3.49 12.05
CA THR A 60 0.82 -3.35 12.29
C THR A 60 1.43 -2.38 11.30
N LEU A 61 2.52 -1.71 11.72
CA LEU A 61 3.39 -1.01 10.79
C LEU A 61 4.12 -2.02 9.90
N LEU A 62 4.21 -1.65 8.63
CA LEU A 62 4.97 -2.35 7.62
C LEU A 62 6.00 -1.39 7.05
N GLU A 63 7.26 -1.56 7.41
CA GLU A 63 8.33 -0.81 6.78
C GLU A 63 8.57 -1.29 5.35
N ILE A 64 8.74 -0.36 4.44
CA ILE A 64 9.07 -0.62 3.04
C ILE A 64 10.29 0.20 2.71
N GLU A 65 11.30 -0.48 2.21
CA GLU A 65 12.55 0.12 1.78
C GLU A 65 12.69 0.04 0.28
N ALA A 66 13.20 1.09 -0.34
CA ALA A 66 13.54 1.10 -1.76
C ALA A 66 14.87 1.80 -2.00
N THR A 67 15.68 1.22 -2.88
CA THR A 67 16.87 1.87 -3.41
C THR A 67 16.77 2.01 -4.92
N ALA A 68 17.42 3.04 -5.47
CA ALA A 68 17.45 3.30 -6.91
C ALA A 68 18.87 3.66 -7.34
N VAL A 69 19.48 2.81 -8.14
CA VAL A 69 20.81 3.04 -8.70
C VAL A 69 20.63 3.43 -10.18
N PRO A 70 21.08 4.62 -10.60
CA PRO A 70 20.94 5.06 -11.99
C PRO A 70 21.69 4.12 -12.95
N VAL A 71 21.05 3.79 -14.07
CA VAL A 71 21.61 3.01 -15.17
C VAL A 71 21.26 3.68 -16.51
N GLU A 72 21.76 3.13 -17.61
CA GLU A 72 21.37 3.61 -18.94
C GLU A 72 19.83 3.48 -19.13
N PRO A 73 19.17 4.51 -19.71
CA PRO A 73 17.74 4.48 -19.92
C PRO A 73 17.27 3.22 -20.64
N GLY A 74 16.26 2.56 -20.07
CA GLY A 74 15.70 1.32 -20.60
C GLY A 74 16.45 0.03 -20.21
N ARG A 75 17.54 0.13 -19.43
CA ARG A 75 18.27 -1.06 -18.91
C ARG A 75 18.01 -1.35 -17.44
N GLY A 76 17.21 -0.53 -16.79
CA GLY A 76 16.87 -0.72 -15.38
C GLY A 76 16.14 -2.03 -15.13
N THR A 77 16.47 -2.62 -14.03
CA THR A 77 15.86 -3.86 -13.50
C THR A 77 15.24 -3.60 -12.14
N TYR A 78 14.42 -4.54 -11.65
CA TYR A 78 13.94 -4.46 -10.28
C TYR A 78 14.03 -5.81 -9.58
N ASN A 79 14.33 -5.77 -8.29
CA ASN A 79 14.37 -6.92 -7.41
C ASN A 79 13.45 -6.66 -6.20
N ILE A 80 12.80 -7.71 -5.70
CA ILE A 80 11.89 -7.64 -4.56
C ILE A 80 12.33 -8.70 -3.56
N THR A 81 12.52 -8.28 -2.29
CA THR A 81 12.86 -9.19 -1.19
C THR A 81 11.88 -9.03 -0.02
N GLY A 82 11.83 -10.01 0.86
CA GLY A 82 10.95 -10.00 2.04
C GLY A 82 9.49 -10.36 1.76
N VAL A 83 9.16 -10.82 0.54
CA VAL A 83 7.82 -11.29 0.16
C VAL A 83 7.87 -12.75 -0.27
N VAL A 84 6.74 -13.42 -0.18
CA VAL A 84 6.57 -14.78 -0.71
C VAL A 84 6.48 -14.71 -2.24
N ASP A 85 7.15 -15.60 -2.95
CA ASP A 85 7.15 -15.60 -4.41
C ASP A 85 5.85 -16.12 -5.01
N GLU A 86 5.32 -17.18 -4.43
CA GLU A 86 4.07 -17.82 -4.81
C GLU A 86 3.25 -18.19 -3.58
N GLU A 87 1.95 -18.01 -3.67
CA GLU A 87 0.99 -18.43 -2.64
C GLU A 87 0.26 -19.67 -3.11
N GLU A 88 0.23 -20.70 -2.26
CA GLU A 88 -0.61 -21.89 -2.49
C GLU A 88 -1.96 -21.67 -1.81
N ILE A 89 -3.03 -21.61 -2.62
CA ILE A 89 -4.40 -21.47 -2.13
C ILE A 89 -5.14 -22.78 -2.37
N GLY A 90 -5.58 -23.42 -1.31
CA GLY A 90 -6.41 -24.63 -1.39
C GLY A 90 -5.95 -25.72 -0.43
N GLY A 91 -6.91 -26.58 -0.03
CA GLY A 91 -6.69 -27.79 0.76
C GLY A 91 -7.39 -28.95 0.06
N GLY A 92 -6.73 -30.10 -0.01
CA GLY A 92 -7.29 -31.29 -0.66
C GLY A 92 -6.77 -31.52 -2.09
N SER A 93 -7.60 -32.01 -2.99
CA SER A 93 -7.19 -32.47 -4.31
C SER A 93 -6.92 -31.39 -5.37
N ARG A 94 -7.05 -30.10 -5.04
CA ARG A 94 -6.75 -28.96 -5.92
C ARG A 94 -5.97 -27.90 -5.17
N THR A 95 -4.71 -27.70 -5.56
CA THR A 95 -3.87 -26.58 -5.13
C THR A 95 -3.77 -25.59 -6.28
N LEU A 96 -4.16 -24.34 -6.03
CA LEU A 96 -3.95 -23.21 -6.94
C LEU A 96 -2.70 -22.46 -6.50
N ARG A 97 -1.73 -22.34 -7.41
CA ARG A 97 -0.58 -21.44 -7.21
C ARG A 97 -0.92 -20.08 -7.76
N ARG A 98 -0.77 -19.07 -6.95
CA ARG A 98 -0.97 -17.67 -7.31
C ARG A 98 0.30 -16.88 -7.10
N LYS A 99 0.63 -16.01 -8.07
CA LYS A 99 1.72 -15.03 -7.90
C LYS A 99 1.41 -14.13 -6.70
N SER A 100 2.43 -13.82 -5.91
CA SER A 100 2.29 -12.94 -4.76
C SER A 100 1.59 -11.63 -5.12
N MET A 101 0.59 -11.25 -4.34
CA MET A 101 -0.11 -9.97 -4.52
C MET A 101 0.81 -8.78 -4.28
N ALA A 102 1.80 -8.91 -3.39
CA ALA A 102 2.80 -7.88 -3.16
C ALA A 102 3.65 -7.63 -4.43
N LYS A 103 4.08 -8.69 -5.13
CA LYS A 103 4.77 -8.56 -6.43
C LYS A 103 3.90 -7.87 -7.47
N GLY A 104 2.62 -8.27 -7.57
CA GLY A 104 1.66 -7.62 -8.46
C GLY A 104 1.46 -6.14 -8.13
N SER A 105 1.48 -5.79 -6.84
CA SER A 105 1.40 -4.40 -6.39
C SER A 105 2.62 -3.58 -6.85
N VAL A 106 3.84 -4.14 -6.75
CA VAL A 106 5.05 -3.46 -7.26
C VAL A 106 4.96 -3.24 -8.77
N GLU A 107 4.54 -4.23 -9.54
CA GLU A 107 4.38 -4.11 -11.00
C GLU A 107 3.36 -3.02 -11.38
N ASN A 108 2.24 -2.94 -10.66
CA ASN A 108 1.26 -1.86 -10.84
C ASN A 108 1.87 -0.49 -10.51
N VAL A 109 2.61 -0.39 -9.42
CA VAL A 109 3.31 0.83 -9.01
C VAL A 109 4.30 1.30 -10.07
N LEU A 110 5.16 0.41 -10.58
CA LEU A 110 6.12 0.75 -11.64
C LEU A 110 5.41 1.29 -12.89
N THR A 111 4.27 0.71 -13.26
CA THR A 111 3.43 1.20 -14.36
C THR A 111 2.90 2.62 -14.09
N VAL A 112 2.43 2.88 -12.87
CA VAL A 112 1.91 4.19 -12.48
C VAL A 112 3.02 5.24 -12.48
N LEU A 113 4.18 4.93 -11.88
CA LEU A 113 5.32 5.85 -11.81
C LEU A 113 5.78 6.26 -13.22
N LYS A 114 5.89 5.30 -14.14
CA LYS A 114 6.20 5.59 -15.54
C LYS A 114 5.16 6.51 -16.19
N ARG A 115 3.90 6.27 -15.93
CA ARG A 115 2.78 7.06 -16.46
C ARG A 115 2.80 8.52 -15.99
N ILE A 116 3.18 8.76 -14.74
CA ILE A 116 3.28 10.13 -14.19
C ILE A 116 4.62 10.81 -14.44
N GLY A 117 5.46 10.27 -15.35
CA GLY A 117 6.72 10.88 -15.75
C GLY A 117 7.92 10.52 -14.86
N LEU A 118 7.76 9.62 -13.91
CA LEU A 118 8.86 9.06 -13.12
C LEU A 118 9.22 7.69 -13.70
N ASP A 119 10.01 7.66 -14.78
CA ASP A 119 10.34 6.41 -15.46
C ASP A 119 11.33 5.55 -14.66
N PRO A 120 10.90 4.39 -14.11
CA PRO A 120 11.77 3.50 -13.34
C PRO A 120 12.77 2.75 -14.23
N SER A 121 12.60 2.71 -15.55
CA SER A 121 13.47 1.96 -16.46
C SER A 121 14.91 2.53 -16.58
N GLY A 122 15.16 3.68 -16.01
CA GLY A 122 16.51 4.27 -15.90
C GLY A 122 17.23 3.93 -14.58
N TYR A 123 16.71 2.99 -13.79
CA TYR A 123 17.25 2.64 -12.48
C TYR A 123 17.21 1.13 -12.24
N ASP A 124 18.24 0.61 -11.59
CA ASP A 124 18.16 -0.66 -10.90
C ASP A 124 17.52 -0.43 -9.53
N LEU A 125 16.33 -0.99 -9.35
CA LEU A 125 15.53 -0.84 -8.14
C LEU A 125 15.62 -2.07 -7.27
N HIS A 126 15.77 -1.89 -5.97
CA HIS A 126 15.58 -2.95 -4.99
C HIS A 126 14.53 -2.53 -3.99
N ILE A 127 13.45 -3.28 -3.90
CA ILE A 127 12.34 -3.06 -2.97
C ILE A 127 12.41 -4.16 -1.92
N ASN A 128 12.53 -3.79 -0.65
CA ASN A 128 12.62 -4.73 0.46
C ASN A 128 11.47 -4.52 1.45
N PHE A 129 10.95 -5.62 1.96
CA PHE A 129 9.95 -5.65 3.02
C PHE A 129 10.55 -6.33 4.25
N PRO A 130 11.25 -5.58 5.12
CA PRO A 130 11.94 -6.15 6.26
C PRO A 130 10.97 -6.71 7.30
N GLY A 131 11.45 -7.72 8.06
CA GLY A 131 10.77 -8.23 9.24
C GLY A 131 9.93 -9.49 9.07
N GLY A 132 9.97 -10.16 7.90
CA GLY A 132 9.39 -11.50 7.72
C GLY A 132 7.89 -11.60 7.99
N THR A 133 7.19 -10.47 8.04
CA THR A 133 5.73 -10.46 8.17
C THR A 133 5.13 -10.83 6.81
N PRO A 134 4.29 -11.85 6.73
CA PRO A 134 3.60 -12.15 5.48
C PRO A 134 2.81 -10.92 5.04
N ILE A 135 3.22 -10.34 3.92
CA ILE A 135 2.50 -9.23 3.31
C ILE A 135 1.49 -9.88 2.38
N ASP A 136 0.25 -9.86 2.78
CA ASP A 136 -0.85 -10.28 1.94
C ASP A 136 -1.62 -9.05 1.48
N GLY A 137 -1.73 -8.93 0.18
CA GLY A 137 -2.60 -8.00 -0.45
C GLY A 137 -1.95 -6.74 -1.05
N PRO A 138 -2.71 -6.06 -1.90
CA PRO A 138 -2.26 -4.91 -2.67
C PRO A 138 -2.24 -3.60 -1.85
N SER A 139 -2.58 -3.65 -0.56
CA SER A 139 -2.78 -2.46 0.29
C SER A 139 -1.52 -1.65 0.60
N ALA A 140 -0.34 -2.15 0.23
CA ALA A 140 0.94 -1.46 0.36
C ALA A 140 1.27 -0.56 -0.85
N GLY A 141 0.42 -0.51 -1.88
CA GLY A 141 0.71 0.18 -3.15
C GLY A 141 1.13 1.63 -3.00
N LEU A 142 0.48 2.40 -2.11
CA LEU A 142 0.87 3.79 -1.85
C LEU A 142 2.25 3.91 -1.23
N ALA A 143 2.57 3.07 -0.24
CA ALA A 143 3.84 3.11 0.44
C ALA A 143 4.99 2.65 -0.49
N ILE A 144 4.76 1.63 -1.32
CA ILE A 144 5.72 1.19 -2.35
C ILE A 144 5.99 2.33 -3.35
N ALA A 145 4.93 2.98 -3.86
CA ALA A 145 5.07 4.09 -4.80
C ALA A 145 5.88 5.25 -4.21
N THR A 146 5.60 5.57 -2.95
CA THR A 146 6.28 6.65 -2.23
C THR A 146 7.75 6.30 -1.95
N ALA A 147 8.06 5.06 -1.55
CA ALA A 147 9.43 4.62 -1.30
C ALA A 147 10.27 4.67 -2.59
N ILE A 148 9.75 4.15 -3.71
CA ILE A 148 10.45 4.19 -5.01
C ILE A 148 10.63 5.65 -5.48
N ALA A 149 9.58 6.48 -5.38
CA ALA A 149 9.67 7.89 -5.76
C ALA A 149 10.70 8.65 -4.92
N SER A 150 10.72 8.41 -3.60
CA SER A 150 11.72 8.95 -2.68
C SER A 150 13.14 8.54 -3.07
N ALA A 151 13.37 7.26 -3.37
CA ALA A 151 14.67 6.74 -3.77
C ALA A 151 15.16 7.35 -5.10
N ILE A 152 14.30 7.40 -6.13
CA ILE A 152 14.65 7.95 -7.45
C ILE A 152 14.92 9.46 -7.38
N LYS A 153 14.14 10.21 -6.62
CA LYS A 153 14.28 11.67 -6.50
C LYS A 153 15.21 12.12 -5.37
N VAL A 154 15.72 11.17 -4.58
CA VAL A 154 16.56 11.45 -3.41
C VAL A 154 15.88 12.42 -2.45
N MET A 155 14.58 12.25 -2.25
CA MET A 155 13.76 13.08 -1.37
C MET A 155 13.39 12.32 -0.10
N PRO A 156 13.76 12.81 1.09
CA PRO A 156 13.47 12.09 2.34
C PRO A 156 11.96 12.11 2.67
N VAL A 157 11.51 11.02 3.29
CA VAL A 157 10.13 10.87 3.79
C VAL A 157 10.14 10.97 5.31
N ASP A 158 9.23 11.77 5.86
CA ASP A 158 9.04 11.83 7.32
C ASP A 158 8.44 10.52 7.83
N HIS A 159 9.17 9.81 8.67
CA HIS A 159 8.71 8.55 9.27
C HIS A 159 7.42 8.67 10.09
N ARG A 160 7.05 9.89 10.53
CA ARG A 160 5.79 10.14 11.23
C ARG A 160 4.57 10.08 10.30
N ILE A 161 4.79 9.87 9.01
CA ILE A 161 3.74 9.61 8.02
C ILE A 161 3.65 8.10 7.80
N ALA A 162 2.47 7.53 8.02
CA ALA A 162 2.14 6.16 7.62
C ALA A 162 1.05 6.18 6.56
N MET A 163 0.97 5.12 5.75
CA MET A 163 -0.03 5.09 4.69
C MET A 163 -0.51 3.68 4.35
N THR A 164 -1.73 3.60 3.84
CA THR A 164 -2.29 2.38 3.26
C THR A 164 -3.19 2.72 2.09
N GLY A 165 -3.22 1.86 1.09
CA GLY A 165 -4.07 2.00 -0.08
C GLY A 165 -3.59 1.11 -1.21
N GLU A 166 -4.52 0.51 -1.93
CA GLU A 166 -4.23 -0.15 -3.18
C GLU A 166 -4.05 0.89 -4.28
N LEU A 167 -3.05 0.73 -5.13
CA LEU A 167 -2.81 1.62 -6.25
C LEU A 167 -3.22 0.94 -7.56
N GLY A 168 -4.28 1.47 -8.19
CA GLY A 168 -4.66 1.04 -9.53
C GLY A 168 -3.70 1.59 -10.59
N ILE A 169 -3.56 0.87 -11.72
CA ILE A 169 -2.61 1.21 -12.82
C ILE A 169 -2.81 2.59 -13.46
N TYR A 170 -3.91 3.25 -13.16
CA TYR A 170 -4.19 4.63 -13.57
C TYR A 170 -3.81 5.68 -12.51
N GLY A 171 -3.21 5.27 -11.38
CA GLY A 171 -2.81 6.17 -10.31
C GLY A 171 -3.92 6.51 -9.30
N LYS A 172 -5.12 5.92 -9.45
CA LYS A 172 -6.20 6.06 -8.47
C LYS A 172 -5.96 5.18 -7.25
N VAL A 173 -6.26 5.73 -6.10
CA VAL A 173 -6.22 5.01 -4.82
C VAL A 173 -7.54 4.27 -4.63
N LYS A 174 -7.44 2.98 -4.32
CA LYS A 174 -8.59 2.11 -4.09
C LYS A 174 -8.72 1.73 -2.63
N PRO A 175 -9.94 1.45 -2.15
CA PRO A 175 -10.19 1.08 -0.77
C PRO A 175 -9.53 -0.25 -0.40
N VAL A 176 -9.22 -0.39 0.90
CA VAL A 176 -8.55 -1.55 1.48
C VAL A 176 -9.26 -2.03 2.75
N GLY A 177 -9.00 -3.27 3.16
CA GLY A 177 -9.56 -3.82 4.38
C GLY A 177 -8.84 -3.37 5.66
N GLY A 178 -9.55 -3.43 6.80
CA GLY A 178 -8.97 -3.26 8.13
C GLY A 178 -8.44 -1.88 8.46
N VAL A 179 -8.96 -0.81 7.86
CA VAL A 179 -8.41 0.55 7.97
C VAL A 179 -8.42 1.05 9.41
N VAL A 180 -9.45 0.74 10.20
CA VAL A 180 -9.51 1.15 11.62
C VAL A 180 -8.33 0.58 12.40
N ALA A 181 -8.10 -0.73 12.31
CA ALA A 181 -6.97 -1.38 12.98
C ALA A 181 -5.61 -0.88 12.48
N LYS A 182 -5.50 -0.53 11.19
CA LYS A 182 -4.30 0.07 10.60
C LYS A 182 -4.02 1.46 11.17
N VAL A 183 -5.04 2.32 11.25
CA VAL A 183 -4.92 3.68 11.82
C VAL A 183 -4.56 3.60 13.31
N GLU A 184 -5.17 2.69 14.06
CA GLU A 184 -4.84 2.46 15.46
C GLU A 184 -3.38 2.01 15.64
N ALA A 185 -2.92 1.05 14.84
CA ALA A 185 -1.53 0.60 14.87
C ALA A 185 -0.53 1.73 14.53
N ALA A 186 -0.85 2.57 13.57
CA ALA A 186 -0.04 3.74 13.25
C ALA A 186 0.05 4.73 14.43
N PHE A 187 -1.08 4.98 15.08
CA PHE A 187 -1.13 5.84 16.26
C PHE A 187 -0.27 5.30 17.41
N GLN A 188 -0.42 4.02 17.74
CA GLN A 188 0.35 3.34 18.79
C GLN A 188 1.85 3.34 18.50
N ALA A 189 2.24 3.26 17.21
CA ALA A 189 3.62 3.33 16.79
C ALA A 189 4.20 4.77 16.84
N GLY A 190 3.37 5.78 17.02
CA GLY A 190 3.79 7.19 17.13
C GLY A 190 3.67 8.00 15.85
N ALA A 191 2.93 7.52 14.83
CA ALA A 191 2.62 8.30 13.64
C ALA A 191 1.87 9.58 14.01
N LYS A 192 2.09 10.63 13.21
CA LYS A 192 1.40 11.91 13.33
C LYS A 192 0.43 12.16 12.17
N THR A 193 0.66 11.48 11.06
CA THR A 193 -0.19 11.56 9.88
C THR A 193 -0.39 10.17 9.30
N VAL A 194 -1.63 9.84 8.93
CA VAL A 194 -1.97 8.62 8.21
C VAL A 194 -2.73 8.96 6.95
N LEU A 195 -2.22 8.51 5.81
CA LEU A 195 -2.89 8.63 4.51
C LEU A 195 -3.69 7.35 4.25
N ILE A 196 -4.99 7.51 3.98
CA ILE A 196 -5.91 6.39 3.72
C ILE A 196 -6.70 6.65 2.42
N PRO A 197 -7.21 5.61 1.75
CA PRO A 197 -8.12 5.81 0.62
C PRO A 197 -9.36 6.61 1.04
N LYS A 198 -9.80 7.54 0.21
CA LYS A 198 -11.00 8.35 0.46
C LYS A 198 -12.23 7.49 0.72
N ASP A 199 -12.40 6.40 -0.02
CA ASP A 199 -13.53 5.49 0.12
C ASP A 199 -13.52 4.70 1.45
N ASN A 200 -12.42 4.74 2.20
CA ASN A 200 -12.30 4.20 3.54
C ASN A 200 -12.51 5.23 4.66
N TRP A 201 -12.82 6.48 4.30
CA TRP A 201 -13.04 7.53 5.29
C TRP A 201 -14.24 7.20 6.18
N GLN A 202 -14.09 7.46 7.47
CA GLN A 202 -15.13 7.28 8.48
C GLN A 202 -15.09 8.44 9.47
N THR A 203 -16.23 8.85 10.00
CA THR A 203 -16.34 9.96 10.97
C THR A 203 -15.54 9.71 12.24
N LEU A 204 -15.31 8.46 12.62
CA LEU A 204 -14.47 8.10 13.77
C LEU A 204 -13.01 8.61 13.65
N PHE A 205 -12.56 8.97 12.44
CA PHE A 205 -11.21 9.53 12.22
C PHE A 205 -11.16 11.04 12.41
N GLU A 206 -12.31 11.68 12.59
CA GLU A 206 -12.39 13.12 12.86
C GLU A 206 -11.97 13.40 14.29
N GLY A 207 -11.09 14.39 14.48
CA GLY A 207 -10.74 14.89 15.81
C GLY A 207 -9.93 13.94 16.68
N LEU A 208 -9.20 12.99 16.10
CA LEU A 208 -8.27 12.14 16.84
C LEU A 208 -7.12 12.99 17.42
N ASP A 209 -7.00 13.03 18.75
CA ASP A 209 -5.93 13.74 19.42
C ASP A 209 -4.56 13.16 19.06
N GLY A 210 -3.68 14.02 18.51
CA GLY A 210 -2.30 13.63 18.19
C GLY A 210 -2.09 12.85 16.91
N LEU A 211 -3.15 12.54 16.14
CA LEU A 211 -3.07 11.86 14.84
C LEU A 211 -3.96 12.56 13.81
N ARG A 212 -3.38 12.91 12.67
CA ARG A 212 -4.11 13.44 11.52
C ARG A 212 -4.34 12.35 10.49
N VAL A 213 -5.59 11.99 10.24
CA VAL A 213 -5.95 11.05 9.16
C VAL A 213 -6.39 11.86 7.94
N ILE A 214 -5.79 11.56 6.78
CA ILE A 214 -6.02 12.31 5.53
C ILE A 214 -6.53 11.34 4.47
N PRO A 215 -7.75 11.54 3.95
CA PRO A 215 -8.24 10.79 2.81
C PRO A 215 -7.57 11.26 1.51
N VAL A 216 -7.18 10.30 0.65
CA VAL A 216 -6.53 10.55 -0.64
C VAL A 216 -7.20 9.76 -1.76
N GLU A 217 -7.28 10.34 -2.96
CA GLU A 217 -7.87 9.71 -4.15
C GLU A 217 -6.84 9.31 -5.20
N SER A 218 -5.65 9.91 -5.17
CA SER A 218 -4.61 9.71 -6.17
C SER A 218 -3.21 9.66 -5.57
N VAL A 219 -2.29 9.01 -6.29
CA VAL A 219 -0.87 9.00 -5.94
C VAL A 219 -0.26 10.41 -5.95
N SER A 220 -0.76 11.30 -6.80
CA SER A 220 -0.31 12.69 -6.86
C SER A 220 -0.65 13.46 -5.58
N GLU A 221 -1.82 13.22 -4.98
CA GLU A 221 -2.17 13.77 -3.67
C GLU A 221 -1.25 13.23 -2.57
N VAL A 222 -0.96 11.92 -2.59
CA VAL A 222 -0.01 11.32 -1.65
C VAL A 222 1.34 12.02 -1.74
N PHE A 223 1.86 12.22 -2.96
CA PHE A 223 3.16 12.89 -3.15
C PHE A 223 3.15 14.34 -2.68
N ARG A 224 2.05 15.09 -2.87
CA ARG A 224 1.92 16.44 -2.29
C ARG A 224 1.98 16.42 -0.77
N HIS A 225 1.31 15.47 -0.12
CA HIS A 225 1.32 15.37 1.34
C HIS A 225 2.68 14.95 1.90
N VAL A 226 3.42 14.09 1.17
CA VAL A 226 4.70 13.55 1.62
C VAL A 226 5.86 14.47 1.28
N PHE A 227 5.92 14.99 0.05
CA PHE A 227 7.07 15.75 -0.48
C PHE A 227 6.81 17.25 -0.57
N GLY A 228 5.59 17.71 -0.25
CA GLY A 228 5.20 19.11 -0.31
C GLY A 228 4.94 19.61 -1.74
N LEU A 229 4.80 20.94 -1.89
CA LEU A 229 4.50 21.59 -3.18
C LEU A 229 5.63 21.44 -4.22
N GLU A 230 6.84 21.12 -3.80
CA GLU A 230 7.94 20.83 -4.72
C GLU A 230 7.73 19.54 -5.51
N ALA A 231 6.84 18.65 -5.04
CA ALA A 231 6.48 17.44 -5.76
C ALA A 231 5.93 17.75 -7.16
N GLU A 232 5.10 18.76 -7.33
CA GLU A 232 4.51 19.10 -8.62
C GLU A 232 5.58 19.48 -9.65
N LYS A 233 6.59 20.24 -9.22
CA LYS A 233 7.71 20.66 -10.08
C LYS A 233 8.71 19.53 -10.30
N SER A 234 9.01 18.75 -9.24
CA SER A 234 10.04 17.70 -9.28
C SER A 234 9.60 16.44 -10.01
N PHE A 235 8.29 16.13 -9.97
CA PHE A 235 7.74 14.95 -10.62
C PHE A 235 7.10 15.24 -11.98
N GLY A 236 7.00 16.53 -12.39
CA GLY A 236 6.30 16.92 -13.62
C GLY A 236 4.83 16.47 -13.61
N LEU A 237 4.23 16.41 -12.44
CA LEU A 237 2.86 15.96 -12.28
C LEU A 237 1.93 16.95 -12.99
N ALA A 238 1.25 16.51 -14.04
CA ALA A 238 0.11 17.22 -14.55
C ALA A 238 -0.92 17.43 -13.44
N PRO A 239 -1.67 18.54 -13.43
CA PRO A 239 -2.76 18.73 -12.49
C PRO A 239 -3.64 17.49 -12.43
N ALA A 240 -4.14 17.11 -11.25
CA ALA A 240 -4.94 15.89 -11.08
C ALA A 240 -6.14 15.83 -12.04
N GLU A 241 -6.66 16.98 -12.44
CA GLU A 241 -7.75 17.13 -13.40
C GLU A 241 -7.38 16.67 -14.82
N GLU A 242 -6.14 16.85 -15.26
CA GLU A 242 -5.69 16.40 -16.58
C GLU A 242 -5.36 14.91 -16.63
N LEU A 243 -4.88 14.34 -15.52
CA LEU A 243 -4.56 12.90 -15.43
C LEU A 243 -5.82 12.02 -15.49
N PHE A 244 -6.97 12.56 -15.12
CA PHE A 244 -8.25 11.84 -15.06
C PHE A 244 -9.31 12.40 -16.03
N ALA A 245 -8.93 13.34 -16.91
CA ALA A 245 -9.82 13.80 -17.95
C ALA A 245 -10.30 12.58 -18.77
N PRO A 246 -11.63 12.40 -18.98
CA PRO A 246 -12.12 11.37 -19.88
C PRO A 246 -11.50 11.61 -21.25
N ALA A 247 -11.08 10.52 -21.91
CA ALA A 247 -10.59 10.61 -23.27
C ALA A 247 -11.61 11.43 -24.12
N PRO A 248 -11.14 12.37 -24.97
CA PRO A 248 -12.04 13.14 -25.81
C PRO A 248 -12.94 12.16 -26.56
N SER A 249 -14.25 12.39 -26.50
CA SER A 249 -15.24 11.58 -27.21
C SER A 249 -14.81 11.49 -28.67
N PRO A 250 -14.79 10.29 -29.28
CA PRO A 250 -14.44 10.16 -30.67
C PRO A 250 -15.40 11.05 -31.48
N THR A 251 -14.84 11.97 -32.26
CA THR A 251 -15.61 12.81 -33.17
C THR A 251 -16.44 11.87 -34.05
N PRO A 252 -17.76 12.05 -34.17
CA PRO A 252 -18.52 11.17 -35.01
C PRO A 252 -18.03 11.31 -36.47
N THR A 253 -17.35 10.25 -36.90
CA THR A 253 -16.94 10.12 -38.31
C THR A 253 -18.26 10.02 -39.09
N SER A 254 -18.55 11.04 -39.87
CA SER A 254 -19.70 11.01 -40.82
C SER A 254 -19.46 9.82 -41.75
N PHE A 255 -20.26 8.78 -41.58
CA PHE A 255 -20.34 7.72 -42.55
C PHE A 255 -20.93 8.35 -43.82
N LEU A 256 -20.04 8.63 -44.79
CA LEU A 256 -20.44 8.94 -46.14
C LEU A 256 -21.25 7.74 -46.65
N HIS A 257 -22.51 7.99 -46.99
CA HIS A 257 -23.37 7.03 -47.68
C HIS A 257 -22.60 6.53 -48.94
N ALA A 258 -22.26 5.27 -48.95
CA ALA A 258 -21.88 4.60 -50.18
C ALA A 258 -23.15 4.42 -51.02
N GLU A 259 -23.25 5.20 -52.10
CA GLU A 259 -24.30 5.04 -53.11
C GLU A 259 -24.16 3.64 -53.74
N SER A 260 -25.29 2.93 -53.72
CA SER A 260 -25.44 1.65 -54.38
C SER A 260 -25.32 1.82 -55.90
N PRO A 261 -24.58 1.00 -56.65
CA PRO A 261 -24.60 1.07 -58.11
C PRO A 261 -25.94 0.53 -58.62
N SER A 262 -26.62 1.38 -59.35
CA SER A 262 -27.85 1.05 -60.08
C SER A 262 -27.62 -0.09 -61.06
N SER A 263 -28.43 -1.14 -60.95
CA SER A 263 -28.55 -2.18 -61.96
C SER A 263 -29.23 -1.62 -63.22
N ASN A 264 -28.49 -1.47 -64.29
CA ASN A 264 -29.09 -1.33 -65.63
C ASN A 264 -29.19 -2.71 -66.26
N ASN A 265 -30.45 -3.15 -66.41
CA ASN A 265 -30.86 -4.16 -67.40
C ASN A 265 -30.70 -3.64 -68.82
N VAL A 266 -30.11 -4.42 -69.72
CA VAL A 266 -30.40 -4.37 -71.14
C VAL A 266 -30.43 -5.80 -71.66
N VAL A 267 -31.60 -6.21 -72.12
CA VAL A 267 -32.00 -7.15 -73.18
C VAL A 267 -31.17 -8.43 -73.43
#